data_ecaa74be82f224aba65ccd0a801a8a31
#
_entry.id   ecaa74be82f224aba65ccd0a801a8a31
#
_cell.length_a   1.000
_cell.length_b   1.000
_cell.length_c   1.000
_cell.angle_alpha   90.00
_cell.angle_beta   90.00
_cell.angle_gamma   90.00
#
_symmetry.space_group_name_H-M   'P 1'
#
loop_
_entity.id
_entity.type
_entity.pdbx_description
1 polymer ?
#
loop_
_entity_poly.entity_id
_entity_poly.type
_entity_poly.pdbx_seq_one_letter_code
_entity_poly.pdbx_strand_id
1 'polypeptide(L)'
;MPNTPAELNLIERLLTAYNAIDAYLQNWSHHDRPTSFRSLVDLYAKKNRAWKDAELLRTVAGLRNLLVHEKVEPYEYPCVPIAKFVEELEAARDRLLHPRRADYFTRKVVTIHSDDSLAHVLKMIYELKITHFPVYESGREYSQSKARFAGVLTENGITRWLAETVARDESLIELRDEPAREVLAREESSKGQRKNYEFAPRHARVEELVQRFHDNTYLEAVLITQNGSAKEDLQGIVTRWDVLNLEA
;
A
#
# COMPACT_ATOMS: atom_id res chain seq x y z
N MET A 1 -26.86 -4.99 -39.29
CA MET A 1 -27.78 -5.88 -38.56
C MET A 1 -27.84 -5.44 -37.11
N PRO A 2 -29.04 -5.38 -36.50
CA PRO A 2 -29.13 -4.98 -35.10
C PRO A 2 -28.30 -5.93 -34.20
N ASN A 3 -27.74 -5.37 -33.13
CA ASN A 3 -26.95 -6.14 -32.17
C ASN A 3 -27.82 -7.17 -31.44
N THR A 4 -27.26 -8.32 -31.14
CA THR A 4 -27.93 -9.36 -30.34
C THR A 4 -28.12 -8.89 -28.87
N PRO A 5 -29.07 -9.47 -28.12
CA PRO A 5 -29.26 -9.16 -26.71
C PRO A 5 -27.98 -9.32 -25.86
N ALA A 6 -27.15 -10.30 -26.18
CA ALA A 6 -25.87 -10.50 -25.48
C ALA A 6 -24.86 -9.38 -25.76
N GLU A 7 -24.77 -8.92 -27.00
CA GLU A 7 -23.93 -7.79 -27.41
C GLU A 7 -24.40 -6.47 -26.79
N LEU A 8 -25.70 -6.23 -26.76
CA LEU A 8 -26.30 -5.06 -26.11
C LEU A 8 -26.01 -5.04 -24.62
N ASN A 9 -26.05 -6.21 -23.95
CA ASN A 9 -25.70 -6.33 -22.55
C ASN A 9 -24.21 -5.95 -22.28
N LEU A 10 -23.28 -6.38 -23.12
CA LEU A 10 -21.86 -6.01 -23.00
C LEU A 10 -21.67 -4.50 -23.16
N ILE A 11 -22.35 -3.89 -24.10
CA ILE A 11 -22.29 -2.43 -24.32
C ILE A 11 -22.85 -1.69 -23.12
N GLU A 12 -24.00 -2.11 -22.59
CA GLU A 12 -24.63 -1.49 -21.42
C GLU A 12 -23.74 -1.59 -20.18
N ARG A 13 -23.15 -2.74 -19.92
CA ARG A 13 -22.19 -2.96 -18.82
C ARG A 13 -20.99 -2.03 -18.95
N LEU A 14 -20.39 -1.91 -20.14
CA LEU A 14 -19.28 -1.01 -20.40
C LEU A 14 -19.67 0.44 -20.09
N LEU A 15 -20.81 0.91 -20.64
CA LEU A 15 -21.26 2.30 -20.43
C LEU A 15 -21.58 2.57 -18.97
N THR A 16 -22.17 1.61 -18.26
CA THR A 16 -22.48 1.72 -16.83
C THR A 16 -21.20 1.84 -16.01
N ALA A 17 -20.21 0.98 -16.26
CA ALA A 17 -18.93 1.03 -15.57
C ALA A 17 -18.19 2.36 -15.88
N TYR A 18 -18.16 2.78 -17.13
CA TYR A 18 -17.57 4.08 -17.54
C TYR A 18 -18.22 5.24 -16.79
N ASN A 19 -19.56 5.35 -16.81
CA ASN A 19 -20.28 6.45 -16.17
C ASN A 19 -20.03 6.50 -14.66
N ALA A 20 -19.94 5.36 -14.00
CA ALA A 20 -19.62 5.28 -12.56
C ALA A 20 -18.21 5.81 -12.27
N ILE A 21 -17.23 5.43 -13.10
CA ILE A 21 -15.84 5.92 -12.98
C ILE A 21 -15.78 7.43 -13.25
N ASP A 22 -16.45 7.91 -14.31
CA ASP A 22 -16.47 9.34 -14.64
C ASP A 22 -17.07 10.16 -13.50
N ALA A 23 -18.23 9.77 -12.99
CA ALA A 23 -18.86 10.41 -11.84
C ALA A 23 -17.93 10.47 -10.60
N TYR A 24 -17.23 9.37 -10.31
CA TYR A 24 -16.26 9.35 -9.23
C TYR A 24 -15.11 10.33 -9.46
N LEU A 25 -14.50 10.35 -10.65
CA LEU A 25 -13.36 11.22 -10.97
C LEU A 25 -13.77 12.69 -11.01
N GLN A 26 -14.98 13.02 -11.49
CA GLN A 26 -15.53 14.38 -11.44
C GLN A 26 -15.65 14.86 -9.98
N ASN A 27 -16.26 14.06 -9.12
CA ASN A 27 -16.40 14.39 -7.70
C ASN A 27 -15.04 14.51 -6.99
N TRP A 28 -14.11 13.64 -7.30
CA TRP A 28 -12.77 13.66 -6.71
C TRP A 28 -11.97 14.91 -7.12
N SER A 29 -12.14 15.40 -8.35
CA SER A 29 -11.35 16.51 -8.89
C SER A 29 -11.70 17.85 -8.23
N HIS A 30 -12.90 17.99 -7.65
CA HIS A 30 -13.45 19.24 -7.09
C HIS A 30 -13.37 20.44 -8.06
N HIS A 31 -13.39 20.19 -9.37
CA HIS A 31 -13.39 21.25 -10.37
C HIS A 31 -14.80 21.77 -10.58
N ASP A 32 -14.98 23.10 -10.51
CA ASP A 32 -16.27 23.78 -10.79
C ASP A 32 -16.67 23.70 -12.28
N ARG A 33 -15.78 23.26 -13.15
CA ARG A 33 -16.03 23.14 -14.59
C ARG A 33 -15.97 21.69 -15.03
N PRO A 34 -16.88 21.27 -15.93
CA PRO A 34 -16.83 19.96 -16.55
C PRO A 34 -15.45 19.73 -17.18
N THR A 35 -14.76 18.71 -16.74
CA THR A 35 -13.44 18.32 -17.26
C THR A 35 -13.61 17.03 -18.06
N SER A 36 -12.88 16.90 -19.18
CA SER A 36 -12.97 15.67 -19.97
C SER A 36 -12.52 14.46 -19.16
N PHE A 37 -13.18 13.33 -19.37
CA PHE A 37 -12.83 12.07 -18.71
C PHE A 37 -11.33 11.76 -18.83
N ARG A 38 -10.76 11.91 -20.02
CA ARG A 38 -9.32 11.65 -20.25
C ARG A 38 -8.43 12.56 -19.40
N SER A 39 -8.77 13.85 -19.31
CA SER A 39 -8.03 14.80 -18.47
C SER A 39 -8.14 14.45 -16.98
N LEU A 40 -9.28 13.95 -16.53
CA LEU A 40 -9.47 13.47 -15.15
C LEU A 40 -8.64 12.23 -14.88
N VAL A 41 -8.61 11.28 -15.80
CA VAL A 41 -7.75 10.07 -15.69
C VAL A 41 -6.28 10.47 -15.58
N ASP A 42 -5.81 11.40 -16.43
CA ASP A 42 -4.42 11.87 -16.40
C ASP A 42 -4.09 12.60 -15.09
N LEU A 43 -5.00 13.44 -14.60
CA LEU A 43 -4.84 14.14 -13.32
C LEU A 43 -4.79 13.18 -12.14
N TYR A 44 -5.69 12.17 -12.12
CA TYR A 44 -5.73 11.16 -11.09
C TYR A 44 -4.47 10.29 -11.09
N ALA A 45 -4.02 9.83 -12.27
CA ALA A 45 -2.80 9.06 -12.43
C ALA A 45 -1.55 9.83 -11.99
N LYS A 46 -1.48 11.14 -12.27
CA LYS A 46 -0.38 11.99 -11.82
C LYS A 46 -0.27 12.07 -10.29
N LYS A 47 -1.41 12.08 -9.59
CA LYS A 47 -1.45 12.10 -8.11
C LYS A 47 -1.28 10.72 -7.48
N ASN A 48 -1.66 9.66 -8.19
CA ASN A 48 -1.65 8.28 -7.72
C ASN A 48 -0.78 7.42 -8.65
N ARG A 49 0.54 7.52 -8.50
CA ARG A 49 1.52 6.89 -9.42
C ARG A 49 1.43 5.36 -9.47
N ALA A 50 0.99 4.71 -8.38
CA ALA A 50 0.76 3.27 -8.32
C ALA A 50 -0.55 2.80 -8.98
N TRP A 51 -1.36 3.74 -9.49
CA TRP A 51 -2.63 3.38 -10.13
C TRP A 51 -2.42 2.82 -11.55
N LYS A 52 -2.69 1.54 -11.73
CA LYS A 52 -2.41 0.80 -12.97
C LYS A 52 -3.53 0.87 -14.02
N ASP A 53 -4.70 1.36 -13.64
CA ASP A 53 -5.87 1.33 -14.55
C ASP A 53 -5.92 2.49 -15.55
N ALA A 54 -5.00 3.44 -15.48
CA ALA A 54 -5.01 4.66 -16.29
C ALA A 54 -5.02 4.38 -17.80
N GLU A 55 -4.23 3.41 -18.28
CA GLU A 55 -4.14 3.08 -19.71
C GLU A 55 -5.43 2.45 -20.23
N LEU A 56 -5.99 1.52 -19.46
CA LEU A 56 -7.31 0.94 -19.76
C LEU A 56 -8.37 2.03 -19.89
N LEU A 57 -8.41 2.99 -18.98
CA LEU A 57 -9.42 4.06 -18.98
C LEU A 57 -9.22 5.05 -20.12
N ARG A 58 -7.98 5.32 -20.55
CA ARG A 58 -7.74 6.12 -21.77
C ARG A 58 -8.29 5.43 -23.02
N THR A 59 -8.12 4.12 -23.11
CA THR A 59 -8.63 3.29 -24.21
C THR A 59 -10.16 3.28 -24.20
N VAL A 60 -10.77 3.07 -23.04
CA VAL A 60 -12.23 3.07 -22.87
C VAL A 60 -12.86 4.40 -23.27
N ALA A 61 -12.20 5.54 -23.02
CA ALA A 61 -12.71 6.85 -23.42
C ALA A 61 -12.95 6.95 -24.94
N GLY A 62 -12.04 6.41 -25.74
CA GLY A 62 -12.19 6.33 -27.20
C GLY A 62 -13.34 5.42 -27.62
N LEU A 63 -13.42 4.23 -27.05
CA LEU A 63 -14.49 3.28 -27.35
C LEU A 63 -15.88 3.81 -26.96
N ARG A 64 -16.00 4.44 -25.78
CA ARG A 64 -17.26 5.07 -25.34
C ARG A 64 -17.73 6.14 -26.31
N ASN A 65 -16.81 6.99 -26.80
CA ASN A 65 -17.17 8.01 -27.77
C ASN A 65 -17.70 7.41 -29.07
N LEU A 66 -17.07 6.35 -29.56
CA LEU A 66 -17.54 5.61 -30.73
C LEU A 66 -18.94 5.03 -30.49
N LEU A 67 -19.17 4.36 -29.37
CA LEU A 67 -20.46 3.73 -29.04
C LEU A 67 -21.60 4.75 -28.86
N VAL A 68 -21.32 5.96 -28.36
CA VAL A 68 -22.37 6.93 -28.05
C VAL A 68 -22.67 7.86 -29.22
N HIS A 69 -21.65 8.28 -29.99
CA HIS A 69 -21.78 9.33 -31.01
C HIS A 69 -21.90 8.77 -32.41
N GLU A 70 -21.46 7.54 -32.66
CA GLU A 70 -21.45 6.93 -34.00
C GLU A 70 -22.54 5.84 -34.14
N LYS A 71 -23.66 5.98 -33.42
CA LYS A 71 -24.79 5.07 -33.56
C LYS A 71 -25.39 5.22 -34.98
N VAL A 72 -25.56 4.07 -35.64
CA VAL A 72 -26.19 4.04 -36.98
C VAL A 72 -27.70 4.14 -36.84
N GLU A 73 -28.29 3.35 -35.92
CA GLU A 73 -29.74 3.37 -35.61
C GLU A 73 -29.94 2.98 -34.11
N PRO A 74 -31.16 3.14 -33.54
CA PRO A 74 -31.47 2.61 -32.23
C PRO A 74 -31.13 1.12 -32.17
N TYR A 75 -30.31 0.71 -31.17
CA TYR A 75 -29.83 -0.66 -30.96
C TYR A 75 -28.86 -1.22 -32.04
N GLU A 76 -28.32 -0.37 -32.92
CA GLU A 76 -27.27 -0.74 -33.86
C GLU A 76 -26.00 0.07 -33.55
N TYR A 77 -25.04 -0.57 -32.91
CA TYR A 77 -23.75 0.01 -32.52
C TYR A 77 -22.66 -0.37 -33.52
N PRO A 78 -21.70 0.53 -33.79
CA PRO A 78 -20.66 0.30 -34.79
C PRO A 78 -19.67 -0.80 -34.40
N CYS A 79 -19.61 -1.16 -33.12
CA CYS A 79 -18.76 -2.23 -32.60
C CYS A 79 -19.33 -2.79 -31.31
N VAL A 80 -18.83 -3.97 -30.94
CA VAL A 80 -19.15 -4.66 -29.67
C VAL A 80 -17.87 -4.89 -28.90
N PRO A 81 -17.78 -4.51 -27.61
CA PRO A 81 -16.62 -4.81 -26.79
C PRO A 81 -16.55 -6.32 -26.51
N ILE A 82 -15.34 -6.85 -26.40
CA ILE A 82 -15.15 -8.23 -25.96
C ILE A 82 -15.43 -8.34 -24.45
N ALA A 83 -16.00 -9.47 -24.02
CA ALA A 83 -16.39 -9.69 -22.62
C ALA A 83 -15.23 -9.43 -21.63
N LYS A 84 -14.05 -9.96 -21.92
CA LYS A 84 -12.85 -9.75 -21.10
C LYS A 84 -12.52 -8.28 -20.86
N PHE A 85 -12.66 -7.42 -21.87
CA PHE A 85 -12.41 -5.97 -21.75
C PHE A 85 -13.45 -5.30 -20.84
N VAL A 86 -14.71 -5.73 -20.90
CA VAL A 86 -15.77 -5.22 -20.04
C VAL A 86 -15.51 -5.66 -18.59
N GLU A 87 -15.13 -6.90 -18.36
CA GLU A 87 -14.78 -7.43 -17.04
C GLU A 87 -13.57 -6.68 -16.42
N GLU A 88 -12.55 -6.39 -17.21
CA GLU A 88 -11.40 -5.61 -16.77
C GLU A 88 -11.80 -4.18 -16.37
N LEU A 89 -12.72 -3.56 -17.12
CA LEU A 89 -13.26 -2.23 -16.78
C LEU A 89 -14.11 -2.25 -15.51
N GLU A 90 -14.95 -3.25 -15.34
CA GLU A 90 -15.75 -3.44 -14.11
C GLU A 90 -14.84 -3.64 -12.89
N ALA A 91 -13.79 -4.45 -13.04
CA ALA A 91 -12.79 -4.64 -11.98
C ALA A 91 -12.04 -3.33 -11.66
N ALA A 92 -11.70 -2.52 -12.67
CA ALA A 92 -11.09 -1.19 -12.48
C ALA A 92 -12.04 -0.24 -11.74
N ARG A 93 -13.35 -0.23 -12.11
CA ARG A 93 -14.39 0.51 -11.40
C ARG A 93 -14.45 0.11 -9.93
N ASP A 94 -14.48 -1.17 -9.65
CA ASP A 94 -14.61 -1.69 -8.28
C ASP A 94 -13.39 -1.36 -7.43
N ARG A 95 -12.17 -1.47 -7.98
CA ARG A 95 -10.95 -0.99 -7.31
C ARG A 95 -10.99 0.49 -7.00
N LEU A 96 -11.53 1.30 -7.90
CA LEU A 96 -11.58 2.76 -7.73
C LEU A 96 -12.64 3.20 -6.73
N LEU A 97 -13.86 2.62 -6.80
CA LEU A 97 -15.00 3.00 -5.96
C LEU A 97 -14.96 2.35 -4.58
N HIS A 98 -14.40 1.14 -4.50
CA HIS A 98 -14.31 0.33 -3.28
C HIS A 98 -12.85 -0.06 -2.97
N PRO A 99 -11.93 0.92 -2.78
CA PRO A 99 -10.52 0.63 -2.57
C PRO A 99 -10.33 -0.19 -1.29
N ARG A 100 -9.41 -1.14 -1.33
CA ARG A 100 -8.96 -1.81 -0.11
C ARG A 100 -8.33 -0.78 0.82
N ARG A 101 -8.61 -0.92 2.11
CA ARG A 101 -8.05 -0.06 3.15
C ARG A 101 -6.98 -0.77 3.95
N ALA A 102 -6.18 0.00 4.67
CA ALA A 102 -5.10 -0.51 5.50
C ALA A 102 -5.58 -1.45 6.62
N ASP A 103 -6.86 -1.35 7.03
CA ASP A 103 -7.48 -2.27 7.99
C ASP A 103 -7.53 -3.73 7.50
N TYR A 104 -7.36 -3.99 6.18
CA TYR A 104 -7.12 -5.33 5.65
C TYR A 104 -5.89 -6.01 6.28
N PHE A 105 -4.89 -5.23 6.70
CA PHE A 105 -3.66 -5.72 7.34
C PHE A 105 -3.73 -5.71 8.87
N THR A 106 -4.91 -5.45 9.45
CA THR A 106 -5.09 -5.48 10.90
C THR A 106 -4.87 -6.91 11.42
N ARG A 107 -3.89 -7.06 12.29
CA ARG A 107 -3.51 -8.33 12.92
C ARG A 107 -2.80 -8.06 14.24
N LYS A 108 -2.75 -9.06 15.12
CA LYS A 108 -1.89 -8.97 16.31
C LYS A 108 -0.44 -8.84 15.86
N VAL A 109 0.17 -7.71 16.14
CA VAL A 109 1.58 -7.45 15.81
C VAL A 109 2.46 -7.94 16.95
N VAL A 110 3.49 -8.68 16.61
CA VAL A 110 4.52 -9.10 17.55
C VAL A 110 5.48 -7.93 17.74
N THR A 111 5.65 -7.50 18.98
CA THR A 111 6.50 -6.36 19.35
C THR A 111 7.58 -6.83 20.32
N ILE A 112 8.66 -6.06 20.41
CA ILE A 112 9.75 -6.28 21.37
C ILE A 112 10.01 -5.01 22.16
N HIS A 113 10.77 -5.15 23.25
CA HIS A 113 11.26 -4.03 24.04
C HIS A 113 12.71 -3.69 23.69
N SER A 114 13.08 -2.44 23.88
CA SER A 114 14.42 -1.93 23.56
C SER A 114 15.54 -2.66 24.34
N ASP A 115 15.22 -3.25 25.50
CA ASP A 115 16.14 -4.00 26.33
C ASP A 115 16.15 -5.51 26.04
N ASP A 116 15.27 -5.99 25.15
CA ASP A 116 15.30 -7.40 24.76
C ASP A 116 16.63 -7.72 24.09
N SER A 117 17.21 -8.88 24.46
CA SER A 117 18.51 -9.30 23.92
C SER A 117 18.39 -9.71 22.45
N LEU A 118 19.44 -9.48 21.67
CA LEU A 118 19.47 -9.93 20.28
C LEU A 118 19.30 -11.44 20.15
N ALA A 119 19.81 -12.23 21.11
CA ALA A 119 19.58 -13.67 21.12
C ALA A 119 18.10 -14.01 21.20
N HIS A 120 17.32 -13.28 22.01
CA HIS A 120 15.86 -13.46 22.09
C HIS A 120 15.18 -13.09 20.76
N VAL A 121 15.55 -11.94 20.17
CA VAL A 121 15.01 -11.50 18.88
C VAL A 121 15.31 -12.49 17.76
N LEU A 122 16.55 -12.98 17.67
CA LEU A 122 16.96 -13.99 16.68
C LEU A 122 16.18 -15.29 16.84
N LYS A 123 15.92 -15.71 18.08
CA LYS A 123 15.05 -16.86 18.34
C LYS A 123 13.63 -16.63 17.85
N MET A 124 13.06 -15.44 18.07
CA MET A 124 11.72 -15.07 17.55
C MET A 124 11.70 -15.08 16.02
N ILE A 125 12.73 -14.55 15.35
CA ILE A 125 12.86 -14.62 13.88
C ILE A 125 12.80 -16.07 13.41
N TYR A 126 13.57 -16.95 14.05
CA TYR A 126 13.63 -18.36 13.69
C TYR A 126 12.30 -19.10 13.91
N GLU A 127 11.66 -18.89 15.06
CA GLU A 127 10.44 -19.60 15.45
C GLU A 127 9.20 -19.06 14.73
N LEU A 128 9.06 -17.72 14.64
CA LEU A 128 7.85 -17.07 14.13
C LEU A 128 7.93 -16.73 12.65
N LYS A 129 9.12 -16.80 12.03
CA LYS A 129 9.36 -16.39 10.64
C LYS A 129 8.96 -14.92 10.36
N ILE A 130 9.12 -14.08 11.38
CA ILE A 130 8.87 -12.64 11.35
C ILE A 130 10.21 -11.92 11.26
N THR A 131 10.33 -10.96 10.36
CA THR A 131 11.58 -10.24 10.10
C THR A 131 11.54 -8.76 10.48
N HIS A 132 10.39 -8.26 10.93
CA HIS A 132 10.17 -6.86 11.29
C HIS A 132 9.48 -6.78 12.65
N PHE A 133 10.14 -6.14 13.62
CA PHE A 133 9.65 -5.99 14.99
C PHE A 133 9.53 -4.52 15.36
N PRO A 134 8.32 -4.01 15.60
CA PRO A 134 8.14 -2.73 16.26
C PRO A 134 8.71 -2.80 17.68
N VAL A 135 9.55 -1.83 18.03
CA VAL A 135 10.26 -1.77 19.31
C VAL A 135 9.66 -0.66 20.17
N TYR A 136 9.45 -0.98 21.44
CA TYR A 136 8.97 -0.03 22.44
C TYR A 136 10.02 0.16 23.54
N GLU A 137 10.11 1.37 24.08
CA GLU A 137 11.02 1.65 25.20
C GLU A 137 10.61 0.84 26.44
N SER A 138 11.61 0.28 27.12
CA SER A 138 11.42 -0.36 28.41
C SER A 138 11.38 0.72 29.49
N GLY A 139 10.34 0.72 30.32
CA GLY A 139 10.25 1.63 31.45
C GLY A 139 9.44 1.04 32.58
N ARG A 140 9.97 1.14 33.80
CA ARG A 140 9.28 0.68 35.03
C ARG A 140 7.99 1.46 35.31
N GLU A 141 7.78 2.60 34.63
CA GLU A 141 6.65 3.52 34.89
C GLU A 141 5.51 3.40 33.86
N TYR A 142 5.68 2.60 32.79
CA TYR A 142 4.67 2.52 31.75
C TYR A 142 3.93 1.18 31.81
N SER A 143 2.63 1.24 32.05
CA SER A 143 1.75 0.14 31.68
C SER A 143 1.88 -0.13 30.19
N GLN A 144 1.68 -1.34 29.71
CA GLN A 144 1.81 -1.72 28.27
C GLN A 144 1.06 -0.78 27.31
N SER A 145 0.03 -0.06 27.77
CA SER A 145 -0.75 0.92 27.00
C SER A 145 -0.09 2.31 26.86
N LYS A 146 1.12 2.54 27.40
CA LYS A 146 1.82 3.86 27.38
C LYS A 146 3.30 3.77 27.02
N ALA A 147 3.81 2.60 26.65
CA ALA A 147 5.19 2.46 26.24
C ALA A 147 5.47 3.30 24.98
N ARG A 148 6.55 4.10 25.01
CA ARG A 148 6.93 4.94 23.89
C ARG A 148 7.49 4.07 22.77
N PHE A 149 6.98 4.27 21.55
CA PHE A 149 7.51 3.63 20.36
C PHE A 149 8.94 4.14 20.08
N ALA A 150 9.89 3.20 19.93
CA ALA A 150 11.31 3.48 19.71
C ALA A 150 11.74 3.35 18.24
N GLY A 151 11.16 2.40 17.48
CA GLY A 151 11.55 2.18 16.09
C GLY A 151 11.09 0.83 15.56
N VAL A 152 11.59 0.44 14.40
CA VAL A 152 11.40 -0.91 13.83
C VAL A 152 12.75 -1.58 13.67
N LEU A 153 12.96 -2.69 14.38
CA LEU A 153 14.10 -3.56 14.21
C LEU A 153 13.82 -4.57 13.10
N THR A 154 14.78 -4.71 12.18
CA THR A 154 14.65 -5.62 11.04
C THR A 154 15.78 -6.66 11.03
N GLU A 155 15.54 -7.82 10.39
CA GLU A 155 16.59 -8.81 10.14
C GLU A 155 17.78 -8.19 9.37
N ASN A 156 17.50 -7.34 8.37
CA ASN A 156 18.52 -6.60 7.63
C ASN A 156 19.31 -5.65 8.53
N GLY A 157 18.64 -4.98 9.47
CA GLY A 157 19.27 -4.11 10.46
C GLY A 157 20.25 -4.88 11.35
N ILE A 158 19.83 -6.03 11.86
CA ILE A 158 20.68 -6.93 12.67
C ILE A 158 21.87 -7.41 11.85
N THR A 159 21.66 -7.89 10.63
CA THR A 159 22.73 -8.38 9.74
C THR A 159 23.76 -7.31 9.47
N ARG A 160 23.33 -6.07 9.18
CA ARG A 160 24.23 -4.95 8.95
C ARG A 160 25.03 -4.57 10.21
N TRP A 161 24.36 -4.51 11.34
CA TRP A 161 25.00 -4.25 12.63
C TRP A 161 26.08 -5.30 12.93
N LEU A 162 25.79 -6.60 12.73
CA LEU A 162 26.77 -7.68 12.88
C LEU A 162 27.96 -7.49 11.94
N ALA A 163 27.73 -7.20 10.67
CA ALA A 163 28.79 -7.00 9.68
C ALA A 163 29.69 -5.80 10.04
N GLU A 164 29.12 -4.68 10.51
CA GLU A 164 29.87 -3.51 10.95
C GLU A 164 30.70 -3.79 12.21
N THR A 165 30.15 -4.56 13.14
CA THR A 165 30.82 -4.91 14.39
C THR A 165 32.01 -5.83 14.12
N VAL A 166 31.84 -6.85 13.26
CA VAL A 166 32.93 -7.71 12.81
C VAL A 166 34.01 -6.94 12.07
N ALA A 167 33.64 -5.99 11.21
CA ALA A 167 34.59 -5.18 10.42
C ALA A 167 35.43 -4.25 11.30
N ARG A 168 34.98 -3.89 12.51
CA ARG A 168 35.71 -3.06 13.48
C ARG A 168 36.61 -3.87 14.42
N ASP A 169 36.73 -5.19 14.20
CA ASP A 169 37.53 -6.09 15.05
C ASP A 169 37.09 -6.11 16.52
N GLU A 170 35.82 -5.86 16.78
CA GLU A 170 35.20 -6.01 18.10
C GLU A 170 35.01 -7.51 18.35
N SER A 171 36.04 -8.14 18.90
CA SER A 171 36.33 -9.58 18.79
C SER A 171 35.46 -10.55 19.56
N LEU A 172 34.47 -10.12 20.34
CA LEU A 172 33.51 -11.04 21.01
C LEU A 172 32.18 -10.34 21.27
N ILE A 173 31.20 -10.59 20.39
CA ILE A 173 29.83 -10.17 20.63
C ILE A 173 29.10 -11.26 21.38
N GLU A 174 28.77 -11.03 22.64
CA GLU A 174 27.81 -11.87 23.33
C GLU A 174 26.38 -11.44 22.98
N LEU A 175 25.81 -12.03 21.93
CA LEU A 175 24.44 -11.75 21.49
C LEU A 175 23.38 -11.90 22.60
N ARG A 176 23.72 -12.62 23.69
CA ARG A 176 22.85 -12.79 24.85
C ARG A 176 22.64 -11.52 25.63
N ASP A 177 23.68 -10.70 25.71
CA ASP A 177 23.68 -9.49 26.54
C ASP A 177 23.47 -8.22 25.73
N GLU A 178 23.56 -8.31 24.39
CA GLU A 178 23.41 -7.15 23.52
C GLU A 178 21.93 -6.77 23.35
N PRO A 179 21.51 -5.57 23.75
CA PRO A 179 20.12 -5.16 23.68
C PRO A 179 19.72 -4.65 22.30
N ALA A 180 18.45 -4.81 21.92
CA ALA A 180 17.90 -4.38 20.65
C ALA A 180 18.12 -2.88 20.36
N ARG A 181 18.17 -2.02 21.38
CA ARG A 181 18.42 -0.57 21.23
C ARG A 181 19.75 -0.25 20.55
N GLU A 182 20.81 -1.08 20.74
CA GLU A 182 22.10 -0.83 20.13
C GLU A 182 22.06 -0.97 18.61
N VAL A 183 21.29 -1.92 18.11
CA VAL A 183 21.08 -2.09 16.68
C VAL A 183 20.24 -0.93 16.11
N LEU A 184 19.17 -0.52 16.81
CA LEU A 184 18.33 0.61 16.41
C LEU A 184 19.12 1.90 16.31
N ALA A 185 19.96 2.21 17.31
CA ALA A 185 20.77 3.42 17.35
C ALA A 185 21.75 3.50 16.16
N ARG A 186 22.33 2.36 15.77
CA ARG A 186 23.21 2.28 14.60
C ARG A 186 22.46 2.39 13.29
N GLU A 187 21.29 1.79 13.20
CA GLU A 187 20.46 1.85 12.01
C GLU A 187 20.00 3.28 11.70
N GLU A 188 19.64 4.05 12.71
CA GLU A 188 19.31 5.47 12.60
C GLU A 188 20.51 6.32 12.17
N SER A 189 21.70 6.05 12.72
CA SER A 189 22.92 6.80 12.43
C SER A 189 23.43 6.58 11.00
N SER A 190 23.32 5.35 10.48
CA SER A 190 23.85 4.98 9.17
C SER A 190 23.01 5.48 8.00
N LYS A 191 21.71 5.73 8.19
CA LYS A 191 20.76 6.13 7.14
C LYS A 191 20.55 7.64 7.01
N GLY A 192 21.38 8.47 7.66
CA GLY A 192 21.28 9.93 7.53
C GLY A 192 19.90 10.47 7.92
N GLN A 193 19.34 10.05 9.06
CA GLN A 193 18.01 10.39 9.60
C GLN A 193 16.80 9.85 8.82
N ARG A 194 16.98 8.98 7.83
CA ARG A 194 15.86 8.36 7.12
C ARG A 194 15.32 7.17 7.91
N LYS A 195 14.06 7.28 8.34
CA LYS A 195 13.37 6.20 9.04
C LYS A 195 13.03 5.06 8.08
N ASN A 196 13.19 3.82 8.55
CA ASN A 196 12.79 2.61 7.82
C ASN A 196 11.30 2.27 8.02
N TYR A 197 10.55 3.12 8.70
CA TYR A 197 9.13 2.96 8.97
C TYR A 197 8.36 4.26 8.81
N GLU A 198 7.07 4.12 8.55
CA GLU A 198 6.07 5.20 8.58
C GLU A 198 4.82 4.72 9.32
N PHE A 199 3.98 5.67 9.76
CA PHE A 199 2.66 5.37 10.29
C PHE A 199 1.59 5.70 9.27
N ALA A 200 0.53 4.88 9.24
CA ALA A 200 -0.65 5.14 8.43
C ALA A 200 -1.93 4.89 9.23
N PRO A 201 -2.99 5.66 8.96
CA PRO A 201 -4.28 5.41 9.56
C PRO A 201 -4.91 4.14 8.96
N ARG A 202 -5.71 3.43 9.77
CA ARG A 202 -6.40 2.21 9.34
C ARG A 202 -7.30 2.39 8.11
N HIS A 203 -7.77 3.61 7.87
CA HIS A 203 -8.62 3.95 6.72
C HIS A 203 -7.84 4.39 5.47
N ALA A 204 -6.49 4.47 5.53
CA ALA A 204 -5.66 4.75 4.35
C ALA A 204 -5.93 3.71 3.25
N ARG A 205 -5.84 4.13 1.99
CA ARG A 205 -5.98 3.22 0.86
C ARG A 205 -4.72 2.36 0.73
N VAL A 206 -4.90 1.11 0.33
CA VAL A 206 -3.76 0.20 0.10
C VAL A 206 -2.84 0.76 -0.99
N GLU A 207 -3.39 1.39 -2.03
CA GLU A 207 -2.62 2.02 -3.11
C GLU A 207 -1.72 3.16 -2.58
N GLU A 208 -2.15 3.88 -1.55
CA GLU A 208 -1.32 4.90 -0.89
C GLU A 208 -0.14 4.27 -0.15
N LEU A 209 -0.35 3.11 0.48
CA LEU A 209 0.74 2.37 1.12
C LEU A 209 1.74 1.83 0.09
N VAL A 210 1.25 1.27 -1.01
CA VAL A 210 2.07 0.85 -2.15
C VAL A 210 2.92 2.02 -2.65
N GLN A 211 2.30 3.19 -2.85
CA GLN A 211 3.00 4.38 -3.32
C GLN A 211 4.13 4.80 -2.37
N ARG A 212 3.92 4.73 -1.04
CA ARG A 212 4.96 5.05 -0.05
C ARG A 212 6.19 4.14 -0.18
N PHE A 213 5.99 2.84 -0.40
CA PHE A 213 7.09 1.90 -0.65
C PHE A 213 7.82 2.16 -1.98
N HIS A 214 7.12 2.66 -2.99
CA HIS A 214 7.75 3.08 -4.26
C HIS A 214 8.57 4.36 -4.10
N ASP A 215 8.04 5.35 -3.41
CA ASP A 215 8.68 6.67 -3.24
C ASP A 215 9.86 6.61 -2.26
N ASN A 216 9.82 5.69 -1.29
CA ASN A 216 10.87 5.53 -0.29
C ASN A 216 11.44 4.10 -0.32
N THR A 217 12.58 3.94 -1.00
CA THR A 217 13.28 2.66 -1.11
C THR A 217 13.85 2.14 0.22
N TYR A 218 13.97 3.03 1.22
CA TYR A 218 14.44 2.68 2.58
C TYR A 218 13.29 2.26 3.51
N LEU A 219 12.04 2.46 3.09
CA LEU A 219 10.88 2.07 3.89
C LEU A 219 10.78 0.54 3.95
N GLU A 220 10.86 -0.01 5.14
CA GLU A 220 10.76 -1.46 5.41
C GLU A 220 9.36 -1.83 5.90
N ALA A 221 8.70 -0.92 6.65
CA ALA A 221 7.39 -1.19 7.22
C ALA A 221 6.50 0.06 7.28
N VAL A 222 5.20 -0.13 7.08
CA VAL A 222 4.16 0.84 7.44
C VAL A 222 3.36 0.29 8.61
N LEU A 223 3.33 1.04 9.70
CA LEU A 223 2.67 0.70 10.95
C LEU A 223 1.25 1.27 10.95
N ILE A 224 0.26 0.41 11.12
CA ILE A 224 -1.15 0.80 11.07
C ILE A 224 -1.64 1.09 12.48
N THR A 225 -2.16 2.28 12.68
CA THR A 225 -2.82 2.72 13.92
C THR A 225 -4.19 3.33 13.59
N GLN A 226 -4.96 3.73 14.58
CA GLN A 226 -6.30 4.27 14.34
C GLN A 226 -6.28 5.48 13.39
N ASN A 227 -5.39 6.46 13.64
CA ASN A 227 -5.30 7.70 12.88
C ASN A 227 -3.90 7.98 12.28
N GLY A 228 -2.98 7.01 12.33
CA GLY A 228 -1.62 7.15 11.80
C GLY A 228 -0.64 7.81 12.77
N SER A 229 -0.90 7.77 14.06
CA SER A 229 -0.04 8.34 15.08
C SER A 229 0.78 7.29 15.83
N ALA A 230 2.07 7.58 16.09
CA ALA A 230 2.94 6.75 16.92
C ALA A 230 2.51 6.68 18.40
N LYS A 231 1.55 7.51 18.83
CA LYS A 231 1.02 7.54 20.20
C LYS A 231 -0.20 6.63 20.38
N GLU A 232 -0.67 6.04 19.31
CA GLU A 232 -1.84 5.17 19.29
C GLU A 232 -1.42 3.70 19.32
N ASP A 233 -2.36 2.84 19.72
CA ASP A 233 -2.15 1.40 19.72
C ASP A 233 -1.91 0.89 18.30
N LEU A 234 -0.88 0.05 18.17
CA LEU A 234 -0.53 -0.58 16.91
C LEU A 234 -1.54 -1.67 16.57
N GLN A 235 -2.18 -1.55 15.41
CA GLN A 235 -3.24 -2.45 14.92
C GLN A 235 -2.78 -3.38 13.81
N GLY A 236 -1.69 -3.03 13.12
CA GLY A 236 -1.18 -3.82 12.01
C GLY A 236 0.21 -3.36 11.55
N ILE A 237 0.83 -4.18 10.74
CA ILE A 237 2.09 -3.89 10.07
C ILE A 237 1.99 -4.36 8.62
N VAL A 238 2.47 -3.54 7.70
CA VAL A 238 2.56 -3.82 6.26
C VAL A 238 4.03 -3.73 5.87
N THR A 239 4.53 -4.74 5.20
CA THR A 239 5.88 -4.82 4.66
C THR A 239 5.86 -4.81 3.13
N ARG A 240 7.02 -4.71 2.48
CA ARG A 240 7.14 -4.84 1.02
C ARG A 240 6.56 -6.16 0.50
N TRP A 241 6.71 -7.25 1.24
CA TRP A 241 6.18 -8.56 0.87
C TRP A 241 4.66 -8.60 0.87
N ASP A 242 4.03 -7.93 1.84
CA ASP A 242 2.56 -7.81 1.88
C ASP A 242 2.05 -7.08 0.64
N VAL A 243 2.75 -6.04 0.19
CA VAL A 243 2.41 -5.24 -1.01
C VAL A 243 2.59 -6.06 -2.30
N LEU A 244 3.73 -6.75 -2.45
CA LEU A 244 4.01 -7.58 -3.63
C LEU A 244 2.97 -8.70 -3.82
N ASN A 245 2.51 -9.30 -2.73
CA ASN A 245 1.48 -10.33 -2.75
C ASN A 245 0.07 -9.81 -3.10
N LEU A 246 -0.15 -8.50 -3.06
CA LEU A 246 -1.41 -7.90 -3.52
C LEU A 246 -1.42 -7.63 -5.03
N GLU A 247 -0.23 -7.56 -5.62
CA GLU A 247 -0.04 -7.29 -7.05
C GLU A 247 0.01 -8.55 -7.91
N ALA A 248 0.18 -9.70 -7.26
CA ALA A 248 0.17 -11.02 -7.89
C ALA A 248 -1.27 -11.55 -8.03
#